data_0cd7a37eae4ed45af8f87fdb995eafac
#
_entry.id   0cd7a37eae4ed45af8f87fdb995eafac
#
_cell.length_a   1.000
_cell.length_b   1.000
_cell.length_c   1.000
_cell.angle_alpha   90.00
_cell.angle_beta   90.00
_cell.angle_gamma   90.00
#
_symmetry.space_group_name_H-M   'P 1'
#
loop_
_entity.id
_entity.type
_entity.pdbx_description
1 polymer ?
#
loop_
_entity_poly.entity_id
_entity_poly.type
_entity_poly.pdbx_seq_one_letter_code
_entity_poly.pdbx_strand_id
1 'polypeptide(L)'
;MTTEQREPLYASTAKPWLKYYDQKYIDMPLPKCSAFEYLCHQNKNHLSETALEYYGRKFTFADLFVNVKKTAAAFRALGVKKGDIITVV
;
A
#
# COMPACT_ATOMS: atom_id res chain seq x y z
N MET A 1 9.16 12.32 39.71
CA MET A 1 8.92 11.49 38.53
C MET A 1 10.20 11.32 37.75
N THR A 2 10.52 10.11 37.42
CA THR A 2 11.69 9.81 36.58
C THR A 2 11.39 10.02 35.11
N THR A 3 12.43 10.17 34.29
CA THR A 3 12.25 10.36 32.85
C THR A 3 11.56 9.19 32.19
N GLU A 4 11.86 7.97 32.62
CA GLU A 4 11.25 6.77 32.04
C GLU A 4 9.77 6.62 32.35
N GLN A 5 9.24 7.36 33.29
CA GLN A 5 7.81 7.35 33.60
C GLN A 5 6.99 8.34 32.77
N ARG A 6 7.68 9.17 31.98
CA ARG A 6 7.00 10.12 31.13
C ARG A 6 6.45 9.41 29.89
N GLU A 7 5.21 9.74 29.58
CA GLU A 7 4.63 9.28 28.32
C GLU A 7 5.37 9.89 27.15
N PRO A 8 5.52 9.15 26.06
CA PRO A 8 6.06 9.73 24.84
C PRO A 8 5.23 10.92 24.39
N LEU A 9 5.89 12.01 23.99
CA LEU A 9 5.23 13.23 23.57
C LEU A 9 4.63 13.13 22.17
N TYR A 10 5.19 12.23 21.35
CA TYR A 10 4.81 12.12 19.94
C TYR A 10 3.95 10.89 19.71
N ALA A 11 2.87 11.07 18.96
CA ALA A 11 1.97 9.96 18.59
C ALA A 11 2.71 8.86 17.84
N SER A 12 3.70 9.21 17.02
CA SER A 12 4.50 8.23 16.28
C SER A 12 5.28 7.29 17.20
N THR A 13 5.60 7.73 18.41
CA THR A 13 6.31 6.92 19.42
C THR A 13 5.32 6.20 20.33
N ALA A 14 4.34 6.91 20.83
CA ALA A 14 3.34 6.35 21.75
C ALA A 14 2.37 5.40 21.06
N LYS A 15 2.08 5.65 19.78
CA LYS A 15 1.14 4.86 18.97
C LYS A 15 -0.18 4.62 19.69
N PRO A 16 -0.88 5.70 20.11
CA PRO A 16 -2.07 5.55 20.94
C PRO A 16 -3.22 4.82 20.26
N TRP A 17 -3.19 4.72 18.93
CA TRP A 17 -4.20 4.02 18.14
C TRP A 17 -4.15 2.51 18.32
N LEU A 18 -3.03 1.92 18.78
CA LEU A 18 -2.87 0.48 18.90
C LEU A 18 -3.86 -0.14 19.87
N LYS A 19 -4.34 0.62 20.85
CA LYS A 19 -5.33 0.12 21.82
C LYS A 19 -6.68 -0.23 21.18
N TYR A 20 -6.94 0.28 19.98
CA TYR A 20 -8.19 0.03 19.25
C TYR A 20 -8.08 -1.14 18.26
N TYR A 21 -6.91 -1.75 18.12
CA TYR A 21 -6.70 -2.87 17.22
C TYR A 21 -6.64 -4.19 17.95
N ASP A 22 -7.15 -5.25 17.31
CA ASP A 22 -6.95 -6.60 17.83
C ASP A 22 -5.47 -6.95 17.77
N GLN A 23 -4.98 -7.69 18.77
CA GLN A 23 -3.59 -8.07 18.88
C GLN A 23 -3.11 -8.85 17.64
N LYS A 24 -3.96 -9.66 17.05
CA LYS A 24 -3.62 -10.43 15.85
C LYS A 24 -3.20 -9.55 14.68
N TYR A 25 -3.75 -8.34 14.57
CA TYR A 25 -3.38 -7.41 13.50
C TYR A 25 -2.10 -6.64 13.84
N ILE A 26 -1.89 -6.37 15.13
CA ILE A 26 -0.67 -5.67 15.58
C ILE A 26 0.54 -6.56 15.33
N ASP A 27 0.42 -7.86 15.63
CA ASP A 27 1.52 -8.82 15.54
C ASP A 27 1.63 -9.48 14.16
N MET A 28 0.71 -9.16 13.23
CA MET A 28 0.71 -9.78 11.92
C MET A 28 1.99 -9.40 11.15
N PRO A 29 2.74 -10.39 10.65
CA PRO A 29 3.95 -10.08 9.89
C PRO A 29 3.62 -9.37 8.59
N LEU A 30 4.43 -8.36 8.26
CA LEU A 30 4.29 -7.66 7.00
C LEU A 30 4.98 -8.45 5.89
N PRO A 31 4.38 -8.54 4.70
CA PRO A 31 5.01 -9.22 3.59
C PRO A 31 6.25 -8.46 3.12
N LYS A 32 7.29 -9.20 2.74
CA LYS A 32 8.55 -8.62 2.25
C LYS A 32 8.50 -8.48 0.73
N CYS A 33 7.59 -7.68 0.24
CA CYS A 33 7.42 -7.44 -1.19
C CYS A 33 6.86 -6.04 -1.40
N SER A 34 6.83 -5.59 -2.66
CA SER A 34 6.20 -4.31 -2.97
C SER A 34 4.68 -4.40 -2.80
N ALA A 35 4.03 -3.24 -2.67
CA ALA A 35 2.56 -3.20 -2.57
C ALA A 35 1.90 -3.83 -3.80
N PHE A 36 2.46 -3.59 -4.99
CA PHE A 36 1.93 -4.16 -6.23
C PHE A 36 2.07 -5.68 -6.27
N GLU A 37 3.22 -6.21 -5.88
CA GLU A 37 3.45 -7.66 -5.83
C GLU A 37 2.48 -8.33 -4.86
N TYR A 38 2.26 -7.73 -3.70
CA TYR A 38 1.31 -8.24 -2.73
C TYR A 38 -0.12 -8.24 -3.29
N LEU A 39 -0.50 -7.16 -3.94
CA LEU A 39 -1.82 -7.01 -4.55
C LEU A 39 -2.06 -8.07 -5.64
N CYS A 40 -1.07 -8.31 -6.49
CA CYS A 40 -1.14 -9.33 -7.53
C CYS A 40 -1.30 -10.73 -6.92
N HIS A 41 -0.52 -11.02 -5.88
CA HIS A 41 -0.56 -12.33 -5.23
C HIS A 41 -1.93 -12.59 -4.58
N GLN A 42 -2.46 -11.61 -3.87
CA GLN A 42 -3.73 -11.75 -3.18
C GLN A 42 -4.92 -11.86 -4.13
N ASN A 43 -4.81 -11.35 -5.35
CA ASN A 43 -5.92 -11.28 -6.30
C ASN A 43 -5.71 -12.12 -7.56
N LYS A 44 -4.76 -13.05 -7.54
CA LYS A 44 -4.46 -13.89 -8.71
C LYS A 44 -5.66 -14.72 -9.19
N ASN A 45 -6.59 -15.02 -8.29
CA ASN A 45 -7.80 -15.80 -8.60
C ASN A 45 -9.02 -14.91 -8.80
N HIS A 46 -8.85 -13.60 -8.83
CA HIS A 46 -9.94 -12.62 -8.89
C HIS A 46 -9.81 -11.68 -10.09
N LEU A 47 -9.09 -12.10 -11.14
CA LEU A 47 -8.74 -11.24 -12.26
C LEU A 47 -9.95 -10.70 -13.02
N SER A 48 -11.06 -11.42 -13.02
CA SER A 48 -12.29 -10.98 -13.71
C SER A 48 -13.20 -10.13 -12.82
N GLU A 49 -12.86 -9.98 -11.54
CA GLU A 49 -13.67 -9.19 -10.62
C GLU A 49 -13.31 -7.71 -10.72
N THR A 50 -14.27 -6.86 -10.36
CA THR A 50 -14.08 -5.41 -10.40
C THR A 50 -13.10 -4.97 -9.31
N ALA A 51 -12.02 -4.30 -9.71
CA ALA A 51 -11.04 -3.72 -8.80
C ALA A 51 -11.33 -2.26 -8.49
N LEU A 52 -11.74 -1.50 -9.51
CA LEU A 52 -12.00 -0.06 -9.40
C LEU A 52 -13.29 0.28 -10.12
N GLU A 53 -14.03 1.24 -9.57
CA GLU A 53 -15.20 1.82 -10.21
C GLU A 53 -15.14 3.34 -10.05
N TYR A 54 -15.35 4.06 -11.17
CA TYR A 54 -15.30 5.50 -11.20
C TYR A 54 -16.33 6.03 -12.19
N TYR A 55 -17.35 6.73 -11.66
CA TYR A 55 -18.45 7.27 -12.46
C TYR A 55 -19.06 6.25 -13.42
N GLY A 56 -19.35 5.06 -12.91
CA GLY A 56 -19.96 3.99 -13.71
C GLY A 56 -19.00 3.18 -14.57
N ARG A 57 -17.74 3.61 -14.69
CA ARG A 57 -16.71 2.81 -15.35
C ARG A 57 -16.13 1.80 -14.38
N LYS A 58 -16.06 0.56 -14.80
CA LYS A 58 -15.52 -0.53 -13.99
C LYS A 58 -14.25 -1.07 -14.62
N PHE A 59 -13.23 -1.27 -13.78
CA PHE A 59 -11.97 -1.88 -14.19
C PHE A 59 -11.79 -3.17 -13.41
N THR A 60 -11.52 -4.25 -14.11
CA THR A 60 -11.22 -5.53 -13.46
C THR A 60 -9.79 -5.51 -12.90
N PHE A 61 -9.45 -6.50 -12.07
CA PHE A 61 -8.07 -6.64 -11.61
C PHE A 61 -7.12 -6.91 -12.77
N ALA A 62 -7.56 -7.67 -13.79
CA ALA A 62 -6.74 -7.88 -14.99
C ALA A 62 -6.43 -6.55 -15.70
N ASP A 63 -7.44 -5.70 -15.86
CA ASP A 63 -7.27 -4.37 -16.46
C ASP A 63 -6.31 -3.52 -15.65
N LEU A 64 -6.48 -3.51 -14.33
CA LEU A 64 -5.63 -2.76 -13.42
C LEU A 64 -4.17 -3.19 -13.55
N PHE A 65 -3.91 -4.50 -13.51
CA PHE A 65 -2.55 -5.02 -13.57
C PHE A 65 -1.87 -4.73 -14.90
N VAL A 66 -2.60 -4.84 -16.01
CA VAL A 66 -2.08 -4.48 -17.34
C VAL A 66 -1.73 -2.99 -17.38
N ASN A 67 -2.61 -2.14 -16.89
CA ASN A 67 -2.38 -0.69 -16.89
C ASN A 67 -1.21 -0.29 -15.99
N VAL A 68 -1.04 -0.93 -14.84
CA VAL A 68 0.11 -0.69 -13.96
C VAL A 68 1.41 -1.04 -14.67
N LYS A 69 1.46 -2.17 -15.37
CA LYS A 69 2.64 -2.59 -16.12
C LYS A 69 2.97 -1.62 -17.25
N LYS A 70 1.96 -1.17 -17.99
CA LYS A 70 2.13 -0.18 -19.06
C LYS A 70 2.65 1.15 -18.51
N THR A 71 2.09 1.62 -17.41
CA THR A 71 2.50 2.86 -16.77
C THR A 71 3.93 2.76 -16.25
N ALA A 72 4.30 1.63 -15.65
CA ALA A 72 5.65 1.41 -15.17
C ALA A 72 6.66 1.43 -16.34
N ALA A 73 6.30 0.82 -17.47
CA ALA A 73 7.15 0.84 -18.66
C ALA A 73 7.31 2.27 -19.21
N ALA A 74 6.22 3.05 -19.20
CA ALA A 74 6.26 4.45 -19.64
C ALA A 74 7.18 5.30 -18.75
N PHE A 75 7.08 5.15 -17.43
CA PHE A 75 7.97 5.85 -16.51
C PHE A 75 9.42 5.47 -16.71
N ARG A 76 9.68 4.19 -16.94
CA ARG A 76 11.04 3.70 -17.22
C ARG A 76 11.59 4.32 -18.48
N ALA A 77 10.77 4.42 -19.53
CA ALA A 77 11.15 5.06 -20.78
C ALA A 77 11.45 6.56 -20.59
N LEU A 78 10.79 7.21 -19.65
CA LEU A 78 11.06 8.62 -19.30
C LEU A 78 12.30 8.80 -18.42
N GLY A 79 12.94 7.72 -18.00
CA GLY A 79 14.14 7.79 -17.19
C GLY A 79 13.92 7.80 -15.69
N VAL A 80 12.70 7.51 -15.22
CA VAL A 80 12.42 7.43 -13.78
C VAL A 80 13.14 6.26 -13.15
N LYS A 81 13.83 6.50 -12.05
CA LYS A 81 14.67 5.52 -11.35
C LYS A 81 14.26 5.42 -9.89
N LYS A 82 14.73 4.37 -9.24
CA LYS A 82 14.51 4.20 -7.81
C LYS A 82 15.02 5.42 -7.04
N GLY A 83 14.20 5.92 -6.13
CA GLY A 83 14.52 7.10 -5.34
C GLY A 83 14.02 8.41 -5.93
N ASP A 84 13.55 8.40 -7.18
CA ASP A 84 12.97 9.59 -7.78
C ASP A 84 11.63 9.94 -7.13
N ILE A 85 11.33 11.22 -7.10
CA ILE A 85 10.08 11.73 -6.54
C ILE A 85 9.12 12.06 -7.67
N ILE A 86 7.93 11.49 -7.62
CA ILE A 86 6.87 11.75 -8.59
C ILE A 86 5.68 12.35 -7.86
N THR A 87 5.22 13.52 -8.33
CA THR A 87 4.03 14.15 -7.76
C THR A 87 2.78 13.61 -8.44
N VAL A 88 1.82 13.19 -7.62
CA VAL A 88 0.51 12.71 -8.09
C VAL A 88 -0.54 13.76 -7.73
N VAL A 89 -1.31 14.14 -8.71
CA VAL A 89 -2.35 15.18 -8.55
C VAL A 89 -3.73 14.57 -8.55
#